data_eaa60206218418b229e87911fe31d8c3
#
_entry.id   eaa60206218418b229e87911fe31d8c3
#
_cell.length_a   1.000
_cell.length_b   1.000
_cell.length_c   1.000
_cell.angle_alpha   90.00
_cell.angle_beta   90.00
_cell.angle_gamma   90.00
#
_symmetry.space_group_name_H-M   'P 1'
#
loop_
_entity.id
_entity.type
_entity.pdbx_description
1 polymer ?
#
loop_
_entity_poly.entity_id
_entity_poly.type
_entity_poly.pdbx_seq_one_letter_code
_entity_poly.pdbx_strand_id
1 'polypeptide(L)'
;MFGRAKIVKLIFWKSEEFSLADEYSERKLEQQRVDWTIQQIDAQIKKTQAALDNAHQETRAVEKNFGENASINRYEVDDIAESRSELEQQRQLVARTVENETILRHQLQTLQQLRESPYFGRIDILDPGEKEPESLYIGTASLMNNDKTDFIVYDWRAPISGIYYNGTLGKVQYQTPAGTQSTTLVKKRQFTIKDGQIINMFDTNETVGDQMLQEALGHQNDQYMQNIVATIQKEQNDIIRDTKSDLLLVQGVAGSGKTSAILQRIAYLLYHSRTALNADQIVLFSPNLLFSHYISDVLPSLGERNMRQVTLEGFLRRRFEGLNVESLFERYETRSQNPAIS
;
A
#
# COMPACT_ATOMS: atom_id res chain seq x y z
N MET A 1 -26.13 48.13 33.26
CA MET A 1 -25.10 47.07 33.14
C MET A 1 -25.62 45.85 32.40
N PHE A 2 -26.42 45.98 31.35
CA PHE A 2 -27.07 44.88 30.64
C PHE A 2 -26.85 44.86 29.10
N GLY A 3 -25.98 45.73 28.60
CA GLY A 3 -25.79 45.88 27.14
C GLY A 3 -24.63 45.05 26.53
N ARG A 4 -23.60 44.71 27.31
CA ARG A 4 -22.39 44.05 26.77
C ARG A 4 -22.53 42.52 26.57
N ALA A 5 -23.31 41.83 27.37
CA ALA A 5 -23.45 40.36 27.28
C ALA A 5 -24.25 39.90 26.06
N LYS A 6 -25.19 40.69 25.57
CA LYS A 6 -25.99 40.35 24.38
C LYS A 6 -25.23 40.54 23.06
N ILE A 7 -24.33 41.52 22.98
CA ILE A 7 -23.51 41.76 21.78
C ILE A 7 -22.43 40.66 21.62
N VAL A 8 -21.80 40.25 22.70
CA VAL A 8 -20.80 39.18 22.68
C VAL A 8 -21.45 37.84 22.28
N LYS A 9 -22.63 37.52 22.79
CA LYS A 9 -23.35 36.30 22.41
C LYS A 9 -23.80 36.28 20.95
N LEU A 10 -24.18 37.43 20.40
CA LEU A 10 -24.58 37.56 18.98
C LEU A 10 -23.36 37.46 18.03
N ILE A 11 -22.23 38.01 18.43
CA ILE A 11 -20.97 37.92 17.64
C ILE A 11 -20.42 36.50 17.64
N PHE A 12 -20.43 35.79 18.77
CA PHE A 12 -20.08 34.38 18.84
C PHE A 12 -21.05 33.51 18.03
N TRP A 13 -22.33 33.73 18.12
CA TRP A 13 -23.31 32.96 17.36
C TRP A 13 -23.23 33.20 15.84
N LYS A 14 -22.99 34.42 15.41
CA LYS A 14 -22.72 34.74 13.99
C LYS A 14 -21.39 34.16 13.48
N SER A 15 -20.36 34.11 14.30
CA SER A 15 -19.08 33.49 13.91
C SER A 15 -19.19 31.97 13.81
N GLU A 16 -19.96 31.31 14.68
CA GLU A 16 -20.23 29.87 14.60
C GLU A 16 -21.13 29.52 13.41
N GLU A 17 -22.19 30.29 13.11
CA GLU A 17 -22.99 30.05 11.90
C GLU A 17 -22.23 30.29 10.59
N PHE A 18 -21.32 31.26 10.56
CA PHE A 18 -20.48 31.52 9.38
C PHE A 18 -19.45 30.41 9.23
N SER A 19 -18.85 29.95 10.30
CA SER A 19 -17.90 28.80 10.31
C SER A 19 -18.58 27.52 9.87
N LEU A 20 -19.78 27.22 10.36
CA LEU A 20 -20.55 26.02 9.98
C LEU A 20 -21.01 26.06 8.51
N ALA A 21 -21.37 27.23 7.99
CA ALA A 21 -21.76 27.39 6.58
C ALA A 21 -20.55 27.17 5.64
N ASP A 22 -19.39 27.67 6.02
CA ASP A 22 -18.15 27.49 5.27
C ASP A 22 -17.68 26.01 5.30
N GLU A 23 -17.73 25.36 6.45
CA GLU A 23 -17.41 23.95 6.62
C GLU A 23 -18.36 23.05 5.81
N TYR A 24 -19.66 23.34 5.83
CA TYR A 24 -20.64 22.63 5.01
C TYR A 24 -20.38 22.81 3.51
N SER A 25 -20.00 24.02 3.09
CA SER A 25 -19.65 24.34 1.70
C SER A 25 -18.38 23.59 1.26
N GLU A 26 -17.33 23.59 2.09
CA GLU A 26 -16.08 22.85 1.82
C GLU A 26 -16.33 21.34 1.73
N ARG A 27 -17.09 20.77 2.68
CA ARG A 27 -17.44 19.34 2.66
C ARG A 27 -18.21 18.95 1.40
N LYS A 28 -19.10 19.80 0.92
CA LYS A 28 -19.82 19.57 -0.34
C LYS A 28 -18.89 19.55 -1.55
N LEU A 29 -17.92 20.47 -1.61
CA LEU A 29 -16.91 20.51 -2.67
C LEU A 29 -16.03 19.27 -2.65
N GLU A 30 -15.59 18.85 -1.47
CA GLU A 30 -14.80 17.62 -1.32
C GLU A 30 -15.60 16.36 -1.69
N GLN A 31 -16.91 16.30 -1.35
CA GLN A 31 -17.75 15.19 -1.78
C GLN A 31 -17.90 15.15 -3.31
N GLN A 32 -18.06 16.28 -3.96
CA GLN A 32 -18.06 16.36 -5.43
C GLN A 32 -16.74 15.87 -6.03
N ARG A 33 -15.63 16.16 -5.37
CA ARG A 33 -14.31 15.63 -5.77
C ARG A 33 -14.22 14.11 -5.62
N VAL A 34 -14.75 13.55 -4.51
CA VAL A 34 -14.87 12.10 -4.32
C VAL A 34 -15.69 11.47 -5.44
N ASP A 35 -16.89 12.03 -5.69
CA ASP A 35 -17.81 11.50 -6.70
C ASP A 35 -17.18 11.52 -8.09
N TRP A 36 -16.51 12.61 -8.46
CA TRP A 36 -15.76 12.71 -9.71
C TRP A 36 -14.62 11.68 -9.78
N THR A 37 -13.87 11.50 -8.70
CA THR A 37 -12.77 10.52 -8.65
C THR A 37 -13.31 9.10 -8.83
N ILE A 38 -14.44 8.76 -8.20
CA ILE A 38 -15.11 7.47 -8.37
C ILE A 38 -15.55 7.26 -9.82
N GLN A 39 -16.08 8.29 -10.48
CA GLN A 39 -16.41 8.19 -11.91
C GLN A 39 -15.19 7.86 -12.78
N GLN A 40 -14.01 8.44 -12.48
CA GLN A 40 -12.77 8.10 -13.18
C GLN A 40 -12.35 6.65 -12.91
N ILE A 41 -12.50 6.19 -11.67
CA ILE A 41 -12.21 4.80 -11.27
C ILE A 41 -13.16 3.84 -11.99
N ASP A 42 -14.46 4.11 -12.01
CA ASP A 42 -15.47 3.27 -12.67
C ASP A 42 -15.21 3.14 -14.18
N ALA A 43 -14.76 4.23 -14.83
CA ALA A 43 -14.35 4.18 -16.23
C ALA A 43 -13.13 3.28 -16.44
N GLN A 44 -12.13 3.36 -15.55
CA GLN A 44 -10.94 2.50 -15.61
C GLN A 44 -11.26 1.04 -15.27
N ILE A 45 -12.17 0.77 -14.32
CA ILE A 45 -12.64 -0.59 -14.00
C ILE A 45 -13.24 -1.24 -15.25
N LYS A 46 -14.15 -0.56 -15.96
CA LYS A 46 -14.76 -1.07 -17.19
C LYS A 46 -13.71 -1.41 -18.25
N LYS A 47 -12.73 -0.53 -18.45
CA LYS A 47 -11.65 -0.73 -19.41
C LYS A 47 -10.75 -1.91 -19.03
N THR A 48 -10.38 -1.99 -17.75
CA THR A 48 -9.50 -3.06 -17.24
C THR A 48 -10.23 -4.41 -17.24
N GLN A 49 -11.54 -4.44 -16.93
CA GLN A 49 -12.35 -5.66 -17.01
C GLN A 49 -12.41 -6.19 -18.45
N ALA A 50 -12.68 -5.33 -19.42
CA ALA A 50 -12.69 -5.74 -20.82
C ALA A 50 -11.31 -6.25 -21.28
N ALA A 51 -10.22 -5.63 -20.83
CA ALA A 51 -8.87 -6.09 -21.12
C ALA A 51 -8.58 -7.46 -20.45
N LEU A 52 -9.07 -7.66 -19.24
CA LEU A 52 -8.93 -8.94 -18.51
C LEU A 52 -9.69 -10.07 -19.20
N ASP A 53 -10.92 -9.79 -19.64
CA ASP A 53 -11.74 -10.78 -20.37
C ASP A 53 -11.07 -11.22 -21.68
N ASN A 54 -10.48 -10.28 -22.41
CA ASN A 54 -9.71 -10.56 -23.63
C ASN A 54 -8.44 -11.36 -23.31
N ALA A 55 -7.67 -10.95 -22.29
CA ALA A 55 -6.46 -11.67 -21.86
C ALA A 55 -6.77 -13.09 -21.42
N HIS A 56 -7.88 -13.30 -20.72
CA HIS A 56 -8.35 -14.63 -20.32
C HIS A 56 -8.69 -15.54 -21.52
N GLN A 57 -9.33 -14.97 -22.55
CA GLN A 57 -9.60 -15.72 -23.78
C GLN A 57 -8.30 -16.07 -24.52
N GLU A 58 -7.36 -15.13 -24.59
CA GLU A 58 -6.04 -15.36 -25.20
C GLU A 58 -5.27 -16.45 -24.45
N THR A 59 -5.20 -16.39 -23.13
CA THR A 59 -4.54 -17.40 -22.30
C THR A 59 -5.13 -18.80 -22.55
N ARG A 60 -6.46 -18.92 -22.57
CA ARG A 60 -7.12 -20.20 -22.87
C ARG A 60 -6.81 -20.72 -24.28
N ALA A 61 -6.77 -19.83 -25.28
CA ALA A 61 -6.46 -20.23 -26.65
C ALA A 61 -5.01 -20.73 -26.76
N VAL A 62 -4.08 -20.04 -26.11
CA VAL A 62 -2.65 -20.41 -26.10
C VAL A 62 -2.46 -21.74 -25.31
N GLU A 63 -3.07 -21.91 -24.15
CA GLU A 63 -3.00 -23.15 -23.37
C GLU A 63 -3.58 -24.36 -24.13
N LYS A 64 -4.71 -24.16 -24.83
CA LYS A 64 -5.32 -25.19 -25.66
C LYS A 64 -4.38 -25.60 -26.79
N ASN A 65 -3.85 -24.64 -27.54
CA ASN A 65 -2.88 -24.90 -28.61
C ASN A 65 -1.62 -25.60 -28.08
N PHE A 66 -1.13 -25.20 -26.92
CA PHE A 66 -0.01 -25.88 -26.28
C PHE A 66 -0.34 -27.35 -25.93
N GLY A 67 -1.51 -27.61 -25.38
CA GLY A 67 -1.96 -28.97 -25.03
C GLY A 67 -2.15 -29.88 -26.26
N GLU A 68 -2.63 -29.33 -27.37
CA GLU A 68 -2.85 -30.06 -28.62
C GLU A 68 -1.54 -30.33 -29.40
N ASN A 69 -0.58 -29.40 -29.35
CA ASN A 69 0.64 -29.45 -30.17
C ASN A 69 1.92 -29.80 -29.39
N ALA A 70 1.83 -30.02 -28.09
CA ALA A 70 3.00 -30.36 -27.23
C ALA A 70 3.46 -31.80 -27.46
N SER A 71 3.84 -32.17 -28.69
CA SER A 71 4.41 -33.48 -29.01
C SER A 71 5.86 -33.29 -29.50
N ILE A 72 6.77 -34.12 -28.94
CA ILE A 72 8.16 -34.15 -29.40
C ILE A 72 8.28 -35.23 -30.46
N ASN A 73 8.64 -34.84 -31.71
CA ASN A 73 9.03 -35.79 -32.71
C ASN A 73 10.35 -36.43 -32.31
N ARG A 74 10.43 -37.77 -32.25
CA ARG A 74 11.58 -38.53 -31.75
C ARG A 74 12.32 -39.31 -32.85
N TYR A 75 11.99 -39.09 -34.10
CA TYR A 75 12.51 -39.92 -35.19
C TYR A 75 13.90 -39.50 -35.69
N GLU A 76 14.23 -38.20 -35.63
CA GLU A 76 15.54 -37.69 -36.06
C GLU A 76 16.10 -36.71 -35.02
N VAL A 77 17.46 -36.63 -34.91
CA VAL A 77 18.12 -35.78 -33.89
C VAL A 77 17.89 -34.30 -34.11
N ASP A 78 17.85 -33.88 -35.36
CA ASP A 78 17.59 -32.48 -35.71
C ASP A 78 16.13 -32.08 -35.42
N ASP A 79 15.17 -32.97 -35.67
CA ASP A 79 13.76 -32.82 -35.32
C ASP A 79 13.54 -32.70 -33.81
N ILE A 80 14.35 -33.36 -33.00
CA ILE A 80 14.28 -33.27 -31.53
C ILE A 80 14.72 -31.89 -31.06
N ALA A 81 15.76 -31.31 -31.64
CA ALA A 81 16.26 -29.98 -31.27
C ALA A 81 15.25 -28.90 -31.65
N GLU A 82 14.67 -28.99 -32.85
CA GLU A 82 13.67 -28.08 -33.34
C GLU A 82 12.37 -28.14 -32.50
N SER A 83 11.86 -29.36 -32.27
CA SER A 83 10.68 -29.59 -31.42
C SER A 83 10.87 -29.09 -29.98
N ARG A 84 12.07 -29.18 -29.41
CA ARG A 84 12.40 -28.64 -28.07
C ARG A 84 12.36 -27.09 -28.08
N SER A 85 12.92 -26.48 -29.16
CA SER A 85 12.92 -25.03 -29.30
C SER A 85 11.48 -24.48 -29.43
N GLU A 86 10.66 -25.13 -30.24
CA GLU A 86 9.24 -24.78 -30.39
C GLU A 86 8.47 -24.95 -29.07
N LEU A 87 8.69 -26.05 -28.35
CA LEU A 87 8.06 -26.28 -27.06
C LEU A 87 8.43 -25.20 -26.04
N GLU A 88 9.69 -24.78 -26.01
CA GLU A 88 10.17 -23.73 -25.12
C GLU A 88 9.56 -22.36 -25.48
N GLN A 89 9.47 -22.04 -26.78
CA GLN A 89 8.79 -20.81 -27.22
C GLN A 89 7.30 -20.81 -26.83
N GLN A 90 6.60 -21.92 -26.98
CA GLN A 90 5.21 -22.05 -26.59
C GLN A 90 5.04 -21.91 -25.07
N ARG A 91 5.92 -22.51 -24.26
CA ARG A 91 5.92 -22.33 -22.79
C ARG A 91 6.12 -20.87 -22.40
N GLN A 92 7.04 -20.18 -23.07
CA GLN A 92 7.25 -18.74 -22.81
C GLN A 92 6.02 -17.91 -23.20
N LEU A 93 5.32 -18.27 -24.26
CA LEU A 93 4.09 -17.60 -24.66
C LEU A 93 2.98 -17.80 -23.61
N VAL A 94 2.76 -19.04 -23.15
CA VAL A 94 1.82 -19.34 -22.05
C VAL A 94 2.17 -18.53 -20.81
N ALA A 95 3.45 -18.53 -20.40
CA ALA A 95 3.89 -17.78 -19.22
C ALA A 95 3.59 -16.27 -19.34
N ARG A 96 3.81 -15.68 -20.49
CA ARG A 96 3.53 -14.25 -20.77
C ARG A 96 2.03 -13.93 -20.70
N THR A 97 1.18 -14.76 -21.30
CA THR A 97 -0.28 -14.53 -21.27
C THR A 97 -0.84 -14.67 -19.86
N VAL A 98 -0.39 -15.66 -19.08
CA VAL A 98 -0.76 -15.85 -17.67
C VAL A 98 -0.28 -14.67 -16.81
N GLU A 99 0.94 -14.17 -17.05
CA GLU A 99 1.47 -13.00 -16.34
C GLU A 99 0.64 -11.74 -16.65
N ASN A 100 0.30 -11.50 -17.92
CA ASN A 100 -0.54 -10.38 -18.32
C ASN A 100 -1.93 -10.43 -17.67
N GLU A 101 -2.58 -11.60 -17.67
CA GLU A 101 -3.86 -11.80 -16.99
C GLU A 101 -3.74 -11.52 -15.49
N THR A 102 -2.66 -11.96 -14.86
CA THR A 102 -2.40 -11.74 -13.42
C THR A 102 -2.23 -10.26 -13.11
N ILE A 103 -1.49 -9.51 -13.94
CA ILE A 103 -1.30 -8.07 -13.79
C ILE A 103 -2.65 -7.33 -13.90
N LEU A 104 -3.46 -7.66 -14.91
CA LEU A 104 -4.77 -7.02 -15.11
C LEU A 104 -5.74 -7.32 -13.97
N ARG A 105 -5.74 -8.55 -13.46
CA ARG A 105 -6.54 -8.95 -12.30
C ARG A 105 -6.16 -8.16 -11.05
N HIS A 106 -4.86 -8.02 -10.78
CA HIS A 106 -4.38 -7.22 -9.66
C HIS A 106 -4.74 -5.74 -9.82
N GLN A 107 -4.60 -5.19 -11.03
CA GLN A 107 -5.01 -3.81 -11.31
C GLN A 107 -6.49 -3.59 -11.07
N LEU A 108 -7.34 -4.54 -11.48
CA LEU A 108 -8.77 -4.48 -11.24
C LEU A 108 -9.10 -4.49 -9.75
N GLN A 109 -8.48 -5.37 -8.97
CA GLN A 109 -8.64 -5.41 -7.51
C GLN A 109 -8.25 -4.10 -6.85
N THR A 110 -7.13 -3.51 -7.24
CA THR A 110 -6.68 -2.20 -6.73
C THR A 110 -7.70 -1.10 -7.04
N LEU A 111 -8.23 -1.06 -8.26
CA LEU A 111 -9.26 -0.09 -8.64
C LEU A 111 -10.56 -0.28 -7.84
N GLN A 112 -10.98 -1.52 -7.58
CA GLN A 112 -12.15 -1.82 -6.76
C GLN A 112 -11.97 -1.35 -5.32
N GLN A 113 -10.79 -1.54 -4.72
CA GLN A 113 -10.47 -1.02 -3.39
C GLN A 113 -10.47 0.51 -3.35
N LEU A 114 -9.86 1.17 -4.35
CA LEU A 114 -9.87 2.63 -4.46
C LEU A 114 -11.29 3.19 -4.64
N ARG A 115 -12.20 2.45 -5.25
CA ARG A 115 -13.59 2.87 -5.43
C ARG A 115 -14.32 3.07 -4.10
N GLU A 116 -14.04 2.25 -3.11
CA GLU A 116 -14.65 2.34 -1.77
C GLU A 116 -14.13 3.55 -1.00
N SER A 117 -12.81 3.80 -1.08
CA SER A 117 -12.12 4.90 -0.41
C SER A 117 -10.96 5.40 -1.29
N PRO A 118 -11.22 6.36 -2.20
CA PRO A 118 -10.23 6.77 -3.20
C PRO A 118 -8.99 7.42 -2.59
N TYR A 119 -9.14 8.13 -1.48
CA TYR A 119 -8.04 8.77 -0.76
C TYR A 119 -8.41 9.01 0.70
N PHE A 120 -7.42 9.22 1.53
CA PHE A 120 -7.56 9.47 2.97
C PHE A 120 -6.94 10.80 3.41
N GLY A 121 -6.15 11.43 2.55
CA GLY A 121 -5.46 12.68 2.85
C GLY A 121 -5.44 13.64 1.66
N ARG A 122 -5.33 14.93 1.98
CA ARG A 122 -5.04 16.00 1.04
C ARG A 122 -4.00 16.91 1.66
N ILE A 123 -3.03 17.31 0.86
CA ILE A 123 -2.09 18.37 1.18
C ILE A 123 -2.21 19.46 0.11
N ASP A 124 -2.21 20.72 0.53
CA ASP A 124 -2.07 21.84 -0.37
C ASP A 124 -0.65 22.37 -0.23
N ILE A 125 0.09 22.35 -1.32
CA ILE A 125 1.48 22.78 -1.37
C ILE A 125 1.64 23.97 -2.29
N LEU A 126 2.56 24.87 -1.93
CA LEU A 126 2.93 26.03 -2.74
C LEU A 126 4.41 25.94 -3.07
N ASP A 127 4.70 25.62 -4.32
CA ASP A 127 6.06 25.54 -4.81
C ASP A 127 6.70 26.90 -5.02
N PRO A 128 8.04 27.00 -4.92
CA PRO A 128 8.74 28.26 -5.10
C PRO A 128 8.49 28.87 -6.48
N GLY A 129 7.88 30.04 -6.53
CA GLY A 129 7.57 30.76 -7.76
C GLY A 129 6.10 30.63 -8.23
N GLU A 130 5.34 29.71 -7.65
CA GLU A 130 3.92 29.58 -7.92
C GLU A 130 3.10 30.59 -7.10
N LYS A 131 1.93 30.98 -7.64
CA LYS A 131 1.03 31.95 -6.98
C LYS A 131 -0.11 31.30 -6.22
N GLU A 132 -0.51 30.12 -6.64
CA GLU A 132 -1.63 29.37 -6.09
C GLU A 132 -1.16 28.00 -5.59
N PRO A 133 -1.67 27.52 -4.47
CA PRO A 133 -1.33 26.20 -3.98
C PRO A 133 -1.94 25.09 -4.84
N GLU A 134 -1.19 24.04 -5.05
CA GLU A 134 -1.65 22.80 -5.67
C GLU A 134 -2.18 21.84 -4.61
N SER A 135 -3.35 21.23 -4.90
CA SER A 135 -3.98 20.24 -4.02
C SER A 135 -3.66 18.83 -4.46
N LEU A 136 -2.94 18.08 -3.61
CA LEU A 136 -2.55 16.70 -3.86
C LEU A 136 -3.34 15.76 -2.94
N TYR A 137 -4.03 14.79 -3.55
CA TYR A 137 -4.81 13.78 -2.82
C TYR A 137 -4.00 12.50 -2.66
N ILE A 138 -4.00 11.91 -1.47
CA ILE A 138 -3.15 10.78 -1.09
C ILE A 138 -4.02 9.59 -0.74
N GLY A 139 -3.78 8.47 -1.40
CA GLY A 139 -4.51 7.22 -1.23
C GLY A 139 -3.60 6.01 -1.05
N THR A 140 -4.21 4.84 -0.97
CA THR A 140 -3.50 3.56 -0.82
C THR A 140 -2.80 3.10 -2.10
N ALA A 141 -3.20 3.64 -3.27
CA ALA A 141 -2.55 3.42 -4.55
C ALA A 141 -2.67 4.67 -5.44
N SER A 142 -1.83 4.75 -6.47
CA SER A 142 -1.89 5.83 -7.46
C SER A 142 -3.06 5.65 -8.40
N LEU A 143 -3.75 6.75 -8.68
CA LEU A 143 -4.73 6.86 -9.76
C LEU A 143 -4.29 7.98 -10.72
N MET A 144 -4.12 7.64 -11.97
CA MET A 144 -3.83 8.62 -13.04
C MET A 144 -5.09 8.89 -13.85
N ASN A 145 -5.11 10.05 -14.54
CA ASN A 145 -6.12 10.34 -15.55
C ASN A 145 -6.04 9.32 -16.72
N ASN A 146 -7.05 9.34 -17.59
CA ASN A 146 -7.12 8.39 -18.70
C ASN A 146 -5.95 8.50 -19.69
N ASP A 147 -5.37 9.68 -19.81
CA ASP A 147 -4.25 9.98 -20.71
C ASP A 147 -2.89 9.68 -20.05
N LYS A 148 -2.89 9.31 -18.79
CA LYS A 148 -1.71 9.01 -17.96
C LYS A 148 -0.71 10.17 -17.87
N THR A 149 -1.20 11.39 -17.95
CA THR A 149 -0.39 12.61 -17.83
C THR A 149 -0.31 13.10 -16.40
N ASP A 150 -1.42 13.01 -15.64
CA ASP A 150 -1.53 13.61 -14.33
C ASP A 150 -2.07 12.62 -13.29
N PHE A 151 -1.59 12.78 -12.06
CA PHE A 151 -2.10 12.01 -10.93
C PHE A 151 -3.37 12.64 -10.38
N ILE A 152 -4.45 11.85 -10.31
CA ILE A 152 -5.69 12.17 -9.60
C ILE A 152 -5.52 11.89 -8.11
N VAL A 153 -4.84 10.77 -7.78
CA VAL A 153 -4.49 10.35 -6.42
C VAL A 153 -3.04 9.87 -6.42
N TYR A 154 -2.27 10.34 -5.47
CA TYR A 154 -0.90 9.91 -5.24
C TYR A 154 -0.87 8.73 -4.28
N ASP A 155 -0.04 7.76 -4.58
CA ASP A 155 0.23 6.64 -3.67
C ASP A 155 0.89 7.17 -2.38
N TRP A 156 0.50 6.63 -1.23
CA TRP A 156 1.07 6.99 0.07
C TRP A 156 2.59 6.77 0.14
N ARG A 157 3.13 5.85 -0.67
CA ARG A 157 4.56 5.54 -0.78
C ARG A 157 5.33 6.54 -1.62
N ALA A 158 4.67 7.36 -2.42
CA ALA A 158 5.33 8.36 -3.24
C ALA A 158 6.16 9.34 -2.37
N PRO A 159 7.30 9.85 -2.86
CA PRO A 159 8.15 10.78 -2.11
C PRO A 159 7.39 11.97 -1.54
N ILE A 160 6.57 12.62 -2.34
CA ILE A 160 5.78 13.79 -1.95
C ILE A 160 4.74 13.48 -0.87
N SER A 161 4.20 12.26 -0.85
CA SER A 161 3.25 11.83 0.17
C SER A 161 3.88 11.76 1.57
N GLY A 162 5.22 11.76 1.67
CA GLY A 162 5.93 11.87 2.95
C GLY A 162 5.62 13.16 3.71
N ILE A 163 5.28 14.24 3.00
CA ILE A 163 4.89 15.51 3.59
C ILE A 163 3.63 15.37 4.45
N TYR A 164 2.67 14.55 4.01
CA TYR A 164 1.45 14.29 4.75
C TYR A 164 1.73 13.73 6.16
N TYR A 165 2.71 12.84 6.30
CA TYR A 165 3.03 12.19 7.57
C TYR A 165 3.94 13.05 8.46
N ASN A 166 5.01 13.60 7.89
CA ASN A 166 6.06 14.28 8.62
C ASN A 166 5.92 15.81 8.64
N GLY A 167 5.16 16.36 7.66
CA GLY A 167 5.05 17.80 7.48
C GLY A 167 4.17 18.48 8.54
N THR A 168 4.65 19.59 9.05
CA THR A 168 3.87 20.63 9.72
C THR A 168 3.68 21.80 8.76
N LEU A 169 2.66 22.63 8.97
CA LEU A 169 2.42 23.80 8.12
C LEU A 169 3.65 24.67 8.02
N GLY A 170 3.94 25.18 6.83
CA GLY A 170 5.11 26.00 6.54
C GLY A 170 6.10 25.30 5.59
N LYS A 171 7.37 25.70 5.62
CA LYS A 171 8.41 25.16 4.74
C LYS A 171 8.71 23.71 5.07
N VAL A 172 8.61 22.84 4.07
CA VAL A 172 8.87 21.40 4.16
C VAL A 172 9.81 20.95 3.05
N GLN A 173 10.45 19.81 3.27
CA GLN A 173 11.33 19.16 2.29
C GLN A 173 10.95 17.69 2.13
N TYR A 174 11.14 17.16 0.92
CA TYR A 174 10.97 15.75 0.64
C TYR A 174 12.05 15.27 -0.33
N GLN A 175 12.38 13.98 -0.26
CA GLN A 175 13.43 13.38 -1.08
C GLN A 175 12.81 12.82 -2.36
N THR A 176 13.43 13.16 -3.51
CA THR A 176 13.09 12.57 -4.82
C THR A 176 14.34 11.90 -5.41
N PRO A 177 14.21 11.06 -6.43
CA PRO A 177 15.38 10.54 -7.14
C PRO A 177 16.30 11.62 -7.70
N ALA A 178 15.76 12.81 -8.01
CA ALA A 178 16.51 13.97 -8.49
C ALA A 178 17.16 14.82 -7.37
N GLY A 179 16.94 14.44 -6.10
CA GLY A 179 17.46 15.14 -4.91
C GLY A 179 16.37 15.69 -4.00
N THR A 180 16.78 16.52 -3.03
CA THR A 180 15.87 17.15 -2.07
C THR A 180 15.10 18.27 -2.73
N GLN A 181 13.77 18.21 -2.65
CA GLN A 181 12.85 19.26 -3.07
C GLN A 181 12.31 20.01 -1.86
N SER A 182 12.05 21.31 -2.04
CA SER A 182 11.49 22.19 -0.99
C SER A 182 10.19 22.81 -1.48
N THR A 183 9.18 22.80 -0.63
CA THR A 183 7.87 23.42 -0.89
C THR A 183 7.32 24.02 0.40
N THR A 184 6.20 24.72 0.34
CA THR A 184 5.48 25.21 1.51
C THR A 184 4.16 24.44 1.64
N LEU A 185 3.98 23.71 2.74
CA LEU A 185 2.73 23.07 3.11
C LEU A 185 1.78 24.13 3.65
N VAL A 186 0.71 24.40 2.90
CA VAL A 186 -0.29 25.45 3.22
C VAL A 186 -1.45 24.86 4.01
N LYS A 187 -1.90 23.66 3.63
CA LYS A 187 -3.04 22.98 4.25
C LYS A 187 -2.80 21.49 4.29
N LYS A 188 -3.31 20.85 5.31
CA LYS A 188 -3.32 19.41 5.45
C LYS A 188 -4.69 18.97 5.95
N ARG A 189 -5.34 18.08 5.20
CA ARG A 189 -6.70 17.61 5.46
C ARG A 189 -6.72 16.09 5.53
N GLN A 190 -7.46 15.58 6.48
CA GLN A 190 -7.70 14.14 6.65
C GLN A 190 -9.15 13.81 6.32
N PHE A 191 -9.36 12.63 5.72
CA PHE A 191 -10.68 12.12 5.38
C PHE A 191 -10.87 10.71 5.92
N THR A 192 -12.09 10.42 6.36
CA THR A 192 -12.62 9.08 6.48
C THR A 192 -13.70 8.94 5.42
N ILE A 193 -13.41 8.16 4.35
CA ILE A 193 -14.34 7.91 3.25
C ILE A 193 -14.74 6.44 3.32
N LYS A 194 -16.03 6.18 3.24
CA LYS A 194 -16.61 4.84 3.22
C LYS A 194 -17.69 4.77 2.15
N ASP A 195 -17.61 3.74 1.30
CA ASP A 195 -18.56 3.53 0.21
C ASP A 195 -18.75 4.80 -0.67
N GLY A 196 -17.65 5.55 -0.87
CA GLY A 196 -17.66 6.78 -1.63
C GLY A 196 -18.27 7.99 -0.92
N GLN A 197 -18.58 7.90 0.39
CA GLN A 197 -19.12 9.00 1.17
C GLN A 197 -18.12 9.48 2.21
N ILE A 198 -17.95 10.78 2.32
CA ILE A 198 -17.13 11.39 3.38
C ILE A 198 -17.87 11.25 4.71
N ILE A 199 -17.37 10.40 5.59
CA ILE A 199 -17.86 10.25 6.96
C ILE A 199 -17.31 11.37 7.83
N ASN A 200 -15.97 11.50 7.87
CA ASN A 200 -15.28 12.55 8.61
C ASN A 200 -14.30 13.30 7.71
N MET A 201 -14.16 14.58 7.97
CA MET A 201 -13.22 15.47 7.30
C MET A 201 -12.76 16.53 8.31
N PHE A 202 -11.47 16.72 8.46
CA PHE A 202 -10.91 17.75 9.33
C PHE A 202 -9.53 18.21 8.88
N ASP A 203 -9.25 19.47 9.12
CA ASP A 203 -7.94 20.07 8.87
C ASP A 203 -7.05 19.90 10.10
N THR A 204 -5.79 19.58 9.89
CA THR A 204 -4.82 19.37 10.96
C THR A 204 -3.54 20.13 10.69
N ASN A 205 -2.99 20.72 11.74
CA ASN A 205 -1.69 21.38 11.71
C ASN A 205 -0.57 20.46 12.22
N GLU A 206 -0.94 19.32 12.79
CA GLU A 206 -0.04 18.37 13.42
C GLU A 206 0.15 17.13 12.57
N THR A 207 1.12 16.31 12.92
CA THR A 207 1.24 14.94 12.45
C THR A 207 -0.01 14.16 12.83
N VAL A 208 -0.33 13.10 12.08
CA VAL A 208 -1.58 12.33 12.22
C VAL A 208 -2.06 12.19 13.66
N GLY A 209 -3.25 12.73 13.96
CA GLY A 209 -3.74 12.88 15.33
C GLY A 209 -4.28 11.59 15.93
N ASP A 210 -4.23 11.51 17.27
CA ASP A 210 -4.68 10.38 18.09
C ASP A 210 -6.16 10.00 17.87
N GLN A 211 -6.98 10.95 17.44
CA GLN A 211 -8.42 10.76 17.28
C GLN A 211 -8.74 9.78 16.13
N MET A 212 -8.03 9.89 15.01
CA MET A 212 -8.17 8.97 13.88
C MET A 212 -7.60 7.58 14.19
N LEU A 213 -6.55 7.54 15.01
CA LEU A 213 -5.98 6.30 15.51
C LEU A 213 -6.98 5.56 16.41
N GLN A 214 -7.70 6.28 17.28
CA GLN A 214 -8.72 5.70 18.14
C GLN A 214 -9.92 5.18 17.36
N GLU A 215 -10.38 5.89 16.33
CA GLU A 215 -11.44 5.42 15.42
C GLU A 215 -11.00 4.17 14.64
N ALA A 216 -9.77 4.17 14.10
CA ALA A 216 -9.21 3.04 13.37
C ALA A 216 -9.06 1.79 14.25
N LEU A 217 -8.69 1.94 15.51
CA LEU A 217 -8.55 0.84 16.47
C LEU A 217 -9.91 0.31 16.98
N GLY A 218 -10.98 1.11 16.87
CA GLY A 218 -12.34 0.74 17.34
C GLY A 218 -13.10 -0.20 16.39
N HIS A 219 -12.67 -0.40 15.16
CA HIS A 219 -13.36 -1.21 14.16
C HIS A 219 -12.58 -2.47 13.75
N GLN A 220 -13.13 -3.64 14.07
CA GLN A 220 -12.54 -4.97 13.81
C GLN A 220 -12.97 -5.56 12.46
N ASN A 221 -12.69 -4.96 11.29
CA ASN A 221 -13.01 -5.57 10.00
C ASN A 221 -11.95 -5.29 8.92
N ASP A 222 -12.05 -5.93 7.74
CA ASP A 222 -11.10 -5.90 6.61
C ASP A 222 -10.73 -4.49 6.08
N GLN A 223 -11.50 -3.46 6.41
CA GLN A 223 -11.16 -2.04 6.20
C GLN A 223 -10.01 -1.56 7.10
N TYR A 224 -9.55 -2.40 8.02
CA TYR A 224 -8.53 -2.10 9.02
C TYR A 224 -7.21 -1.60 8.42
N MET A 225 -6.80 -2.17 7.27
CA MET A 225 -5.51 -1.85 6.66
C MET A 225 -5.49 -0.53 5.88
N GLN A 226 -6.59 -0.13 5.25
CA GLN A 226 -6.68 1.20 4.61
C GLN A 226 -6.58 2.31 5.67
N ASN A 227 -7.19 2.08 6.83
CA ASN A 227 -7.11 3.01 7.96
C ASN A 227 -5.70 3.05 8.57
N ILE A 228 -4.97 1.92 8.61
CA ILE A 228 -3.60 1.89 9.16
C ILE A 228 -2.64 2.77 8.35
N VAL A 229 -2.74 2.79 7.03
CA VAL A 229 -1.90 3.66 6.19
C VAL A 229 -2.22 5.14 6.45
N ALA A 230 -3.49 5.48 6.66
CA ALA A 230 -3.92 6.84 6.98
C ALA A 230 -3.41 7.34 8.35
N THR A 231 -3.10 6.43 9.27
CA THR A 231 -2.74 6.71 10.67
C THR A 231 -1.25 6.50 10.98
N ILE A 232 -0.39 6.33 9.97
CA ILE A 232 1.06 6.24 10.16
C ILE A 232 1.56 7.50 10.89
N GLN A 233 2.16 7.31 12.05
CA GLN A 233 2.76 8.38 12.82
C GLN A 233 4.14 8.75 12.27
N LYS A 234 4.64 9.93 12.63
CA LYS A 234 5.92 10.45 12.15
C LYS A 234 7.07 9.47 12.36
N GLU A 235 7.21 8.93 13.58
CA GLU A 235 8.28 7.99 13.93
C GLU A 235 8.19 6.69 13.10
N GLN A 236 6.98 6.22 12.84
CA GLN A 236 6.76 5.06 11.96
C GLN A 236 7.12 5.39 10.52
N ASN A 237 6.73 6.58 10.03
CA ASN A 237 7.05 7.01 8.68
C ASN A 237 8.57 7.17 8.46
N ASP A 238 9.31 7.62 9.45
CA ASP A 238 10.78 7.71 9.40
C ASP A 238 11.40 6.31 9.27
N ILE A 239 10.90 5.32 10.03
CA ILE A 239 11.29 3.91 9.92
C ILE A 239 10.95 3.33 8.55
N ILE A 240 9.74 3.57 8.06
CA ILE A 240 9.23 3.06 6.79
C ILE A 240 10.08 3.56 5.61
N ARG A 241 10.44 4.84 5.62
CA ARG A 241 11.13 5.50 4.51
C ARG A 241 12.66 5.51 4.62
N ASP A 242 13.22 4.92 5.66
CA ASP A 242 14.68 4.79 5.75
C ASP A 242 15.21 3.81 4.69
N THR A 243 15.93 4.32 3.70
CA THR A 243 16.56 3.56 2.60
C THR A 243 18.07 3.48 2.74
N LYS A 244 18.64 4.03 3.82
CA LYS A 244 20.09 4.18 4.00
C LYS A 244 20.68 3.14 4.95
N SER A 245 19.89 2.63 5.89
CA SER A 245 20.37 1.70 6.92
C SER A 245 20.48 0.28 6.39
N ASP A 246 21.67 -0.30 6.44
CA ASP A 246 21.91 -1.72 6.14
C ASP A 246 21.30 -2.63 7.21
N LEU A 247 21.23 -2.16 8.45
CA LEU A 247 20.62 -2.84 9.59
C LEU A 247 19.71 -1.88 10.34
N LEU A 248 18.45 -2.25 10.48
CA LEU A 248 17.44 -1.50 11.23
C LEU A 248 16.89 -2.33 12.38
N LEU A 249 17.02 -1.84 13.59
CA LEU A 249 16.45 -2.42 14.81
C LEU A 249 15.25 -1.59 15.27
N VAL A 250 14.03 -2.18 15.23
CA VAL A 250 12.80 -1.50 15.65
C VAL A 250 12.38 -2.02 17.02
N GLN A 251 12.40 -1.14 18.02
CA GLN A 251 11.98 -1.42 19.39
C GLN A 251 10.71 -0.67 19.75
N GLY A 252 9.94 -1.20 20.68
CA GLY A 252 8.73 -0.57 21.22
C GLY A 252 7.91 -1.54 22.05
N VAL A 253 6.97 -1.01 22.83
CA VAL A 253 6.05 -1.81 23.66
C VAL A 253 5.12 -2.68 22.81
N ALA A 254 4.50 -3.67 23.43
CA ALA A 254 3.46 -4.47 22.75
C ALA A 254 2.32 -3.55 22.27
N GLY A 255 1.84 -3.76 21.03
CA GLY A 255 0.78 -2.92 20.44
C GLY A 255 1.24 -1.59 19.81
N SER A 256 2.54 -1.22 19.85
CA SER A 256 3.05 0.02 19.27
C SER A 256 3.13 0.04 17.73
N GLY A 257 2.57 -0.93 17.04
CA GLY A 257 2.55 -0.99 15.57
C GLY A 257 3.86 -1.43 14.91
N LYS A 258 4.84 -2.02 15.65
CA LYS A 258 6.13 -2.46 15.09
C LYS A 258 5.99 -3.36 13.85
N THR A 259 5.12 -4.36 13.92
CA THR A 259 4.89 -5.28 12.82
C THR A 259 4.27 -4.56 11.63
N SER A 260 3.29 -3.69 11.86
CA SER A 260 2.67 -2.88 10.80
C SER A 260 3.71 -1.98 10.13
N ALA A 261 4.56 -1.29 10.90
CA ALA A 261 5.63 -0.44 10.37
C ALA A 261 6.63 -1.24 9.52
N ILE A 262 6.99 -2.47 9.93
CA ILE A 262 7.88 -3.35 9.15
C ILE A 262 7.21 -3.78 7.83
N LEU A 263 5.94 -4.18 7.85
CA LEU A 263 5.22 -4.58 6.64
C LEU A 263 5.02 -3.41 5.68
N GLN A 264 4.69 -2.23 6.20
CA GLN A 264 4.61 -0.99 5.44
C GLN A 264 5.98 -0.58 4.86
N ARG A 265 7.07 -0.79 5.63
CA ARG A 265 8.44 -0.59 5.12
C ARG A 265 8.74 -1.51 3.94
N ILE A 266 8.39 -2.77 4.03
CA ILE A 266 8.57 -3.72 2.94
C ILE A 266 7.81 -3.25 1.70
N ALA A 267 6.54 -2.87 1.84
CA ALA A 267 5.74 -2.33 0.76
C ALA A 267 6.37 -1.04 0.17
N TYR A 268 6.91 -0.17 1.02
CA TYR A 268 7.62 1.03 0.59
C TYR A 268 8.90 0.69 -0.19
N LEU A 269 9.73 -0.23 0.28
CA LEU A 269 10.97 -0.64 -0.37
C LEU A 269 10.72 -1.28 -1.74
N LEU A 270 9.70 -2.14 -1.86
CA LEU A 270 9.28 -2.74 -3.12
C LEU A 270 8.79 -1.67 -4.11
N TYR A 271 8.03 -0.70 -3.64
CA TYR A 271 7.58 0.43 -4.46
C TYR A 271 8.75 1.32 -4.90
N HIS A 272 9.64 1.67 -3.98
CA HIS A 272 10.76 2.59 -4.20
C HIS A 272 11.83 1.98 -5.10
N SER A 273 12.13 0.69 -4.91
CA SER A 273 13.22 -0.02 -5.57
C SER A 273 12.74 -1.05 -6.60
N ARG A 274 11.53 -0.88 -7.16
CA ARG A 274 10.86 -1.84 -8.06
C ARG A 274 11.66 -2.27 -9.30
N THR A 275 12.70 -1.54 -9.67
CA THR A 275 13.62 -1.91 -10.76
C THR A 275 14.79 -2.77 -10.28
N ALA A 276 15.08 -2.79 -8.98
CA ALA A 276 16.22 -3.47 -8.38
C ALA A 276 15.83 -4.54 -7.35
N LEU A 277 14.62 -4.48 -6.78
CA LEU A 277 14.16 -5.36 -5.72
C LEU A 277 12.80 -5.96 -6.06
N ASN A 278 12.72 -7.29 -6.04
CA ASN A 278 11.49 -8.05 -6.23
C ASN A 278 11.08 -8.76 -4.92
N ALA A 279 9.79 -9.10 -4.79
CA ALA A 279 9.27 -9.80 -3.62
C ALA A 279 9.97 -11.15 -3.36
N ASP A 280 10.42 -11.85 -4.42
CA ASP A 280 11.15 -13.13 -4.31
C ASP A 280 12.53 -13.01 -3.68
N GLN A 281 13.11 -11.80 -3.65
CA GLN A 281 14.40 -11.49 -3.04
C GLN A 281 14.29 -11.15 -1.56
N ILE A 282 13.05 -11.05 -1.04
CA ILE A 282 12.78 -10.75 0.37
C ILE A 282 12.37 -12.01 1.08
N VAL A 283 13.00 -12.28 2.22
CA VAL A 283 12.63 -13.39 3.11
C VAL A 283 12.19 -12.82 4.45
N LEU A 284 10.98 -13.18 4.85
CA LEU A 284 10.42 -12.80 6.14
C LEU A 284 10.52 -13.96 7.12
N PHE A 285 11.28 -13.80 8.20
CA PHE A 285 11.33 -14.74 9.30
C PHE A 285 10.20 -14.45 10.28
N SER A 286 9.29 -15.40 10.43
CA SER A 286 8.20 -15.31 11.40
C SER A 286 8.44 -16.23 12.60
N PRO A 287 7.94 -15.87 13.80
CA PRO A 287 8.12 -16.69 15.00
C PRO A 287 7.37 -18.03 14.91
N ASN A 288 6.25 -18.08 14.18
CA ASN A 288 5.42 -19.27 14.01
C ASN A 288 4.55 -19.17 12.74
N LEU A 289 3.87 -20.26 12.38
CA LEU A 289 3.03 -20.36 11.19
C LEU A 289 1.77 -19.48 11.27
N LEU A 290 1.19 -19.29 12.46
CA LEU A 290 0.00 -18.41 12.62
C LEU A 290 0.35 -16.96 12.29
N PHE A 291 1.52 -16.52 12.69
CA PHE A 291 2.01 -15.19 12.36
C PHE A 291 2.30 -15.04 10.86
N SER A 292 2.77 -16.12 10.21
CA SER A 292 2.92 -16.14 8.75
C SER A 292 1.59 -15.96 8.02
N HIS A 293 0.51 -16.61 8.47
CA HIS A 293 -0.82 -16.43 7.88
C HIS A 293 -1.30 -14.98 8.01
N TYR A 294 -1.18 -14.38 9.20
CA TYR A 294 -1.52 -12.96 9.40
C TYR A 294 -0.79 -12.04 8.40
N ILE A 295 0.49 -12.26 8.19
CA ILE A 295 1.27 -11.44 7.24
C ILE A 295 0.81 -11.66 5.80
N SER A 296 0.46 -12.90 5.43
CA SER A 296 -0.04 -13.23 4.08
C SER A 296 -1.34 -12.51 3.75
N ASP A 297 -2.15 -12.18 4.75
CA ASP A 297 -3.39 -11.42 4.57
C ASP A 297 -3.13 -9.91 4.49
N VAL A 298 -2.10 -9.43 5.21
CA VAL A 298 -1.78 -8.00 5.31
C VAL A 298 -1.08 -7.46 4.07
N LEU A 299 -0.10 -8.17 3.52
CA LEU A 299 0.71 -7.69 2.40
C LEU A 299 -0.11 -7.35 1.14
N PRO A 300 -1.09 -8.18 0.72
CA PRO A 300 -1.94 -7.85 -0.42
C PRO A 300 -2.74 -6.56 -0.21
N SER A 301 -3.17 -6.27 1.02
CA SER A 301 -3.89 -5.02 1.33
C SER A 301 -3.03 -3.77 1.23
N LEU A 302 -1.70 -3.92 1.31
CA LEU A 302 -0.72 -2.86 1.06
C LEU A 302 -0.33 -2.73 -0.43
N GLY A 303 -0.97 -3.51 -1.32
CA GLY A 303 -0.74 -3.49 -2.75
C GLY A 303 0.46 -4.33 -3.21
N GLU A 304 0.96 -5.24 -2.37
CA GLU A 304 2.13 -6.05 -2.66
C GLU A 304 1.80 -7.55 -2.79
N ARG A 305 2.63 -8.27 -3.54
CA ARG A 305 2.51 -9.73 -3.64
C ARG A 305 3.02 -10.39 -2.35
N ASN A 306 2.47 -11.55 -2.03
CA ASN A 306 3.00 -12.36 -0.95
C ASN A 306 4.45 -12.76 -1.24
N MET A 307 5.29 -12.57 -0.23
CA MET A 307 6.69 -12.92 -0.27
C MET A 307 6.98 -14.20 0.51
N ARG A 308 8.21 -14.69 0.36
CA ARG A 308 8.65 -15.92 1.02
C ARG A 308 8.68 -15.74 2.54
N GLN A 309 7.81 -16.48 3.23
CA GLN A 309 7.76 -16.53 4.68
C GLN A 309 8.32 -17.86 5.17
N VAL A 310 9.14 -17.79 6.19
CA VAL A 310 9.77 -18.98 6.79
C VAL A 310 9.87 -18.82 8.30
N THR A 311 9.76 -19.91 9.02
CA THR A 311 10.23 -19.96 10.41
C THR A 311 11.72 -20.29 10.42
N LEU A 312 12.44 -19.87 11.47
CA LEU A 312 13.87 -20.17 11.58
C LEU A 312 14.13 -21.69 11.54
N GLU A 313 13.29 -22.45 12.24
CA GLU A 313 13.37 -23.93 12.22
C GLU A 313 13.19 -24.48 10.79
N GLY A 314 12.15 -24.05 10.09
CA GLY A 314 11.88 -24.52 8.72
C GLY A 314 12.96 -24.11 7.74
N PHE A 315 13.58 -22.95 7.93
CA PHE A 315 14.73 -22.52 7.14
C PHE A 315 15.95 -23.41 7.39
N LEU A 316 16.29 -23.68 8.64
CA LEU A 316 17.42 -24.52 9.01
C LEU A 316 17.24 -25.96 8.54
N ARG A 317 16.06 -26.56 8.70
CA ARG A 317 15.77 -27.91 8.21
C ARG A 317 16.00 -28.05 6.71
N ARG A 318 15.58 -27.07 5.92
CA ARG A 318 15.81 -27.09 4.45
C ARG A 318 17.27 -26.86 4.07
N ARG A 319 17.99 -26.03 4.84
CA ARG A 319 19.39 -25.71 4.54
C ARG A 319 20.32 -26.85 4.89
N PHE A 320 19.97 -27.62 5.90
CA PHE A 320 20.75 -28.77 6.41
C PHE A 320 20.01 -30.09 6.17
N GLU A 321 19.43 -30.24 4.97
CA GLU A 321 18.75 -31.45 4.56
C GLU A 321 19.74 -32.62 4.62
N GLY A 322 19.38 -33.74 5.30
CA GLY A 322 20.24 -34.86 5.57
C GLY A 322 21.00 -34.79 6.90
N LEU A 323 20.98 -33.68 7.62
CA LEU A 323 21.49 -33.61 8.99
C LEU A 323 20.32 -33.72 9.98
N ASN A 324 20.53 -34.46 11.07
CA ASN A 324 19.55 -34.53 12.13
C ASN A 324 19.64 -33.24 12.98
N VAL A 325 18.75 -32.28 12.70
CA VAL A 325 18.69 -31.02 13.43
C VAL A 325 17.70 -31.18 14.60
N GLU A 326 18.22 -31.05 15.82
CA GLU A 326 17.42 -31.08 17.04
C GLU A 326 16.32 -30.00 17.01
N SER A 327 15.08 -30.41 17.27
CA SER A 327 13.98 -29.46 17.40
C SER A 327 14.06 -28.70 18.74
N LEU A 328 13.39 -27.55 18.83
CA LEU A 328 13.31 -26.81 20.08
C LEU A 328 12.69 -27.65 21.22
N PHE A 329 11.78 -28.56 20.90
CA PHE A 329 11.14 -29.48 21.83
C PHE A 329 12.12 -30.54 22.35
N GLU A 330 12.84 -31.19 21.46
CA GLU A 330 13.88 -32.17 21.80
C GLU A 330 14.98 -31.53 22.67
N ARG A 331 15.40 -30.30 22.31
CA ARG A 331 16.36 -29.55 23.10
C ARG A 331 15.84 -29.20 24.51
N TYR A 332 14.55 -28.88 24.64
CA TYR A 332 13.94 -28.61 25.93
C TYR A 332 13.87 -29.90 26.79
N GLU A 333 13.50 -31.03 26.22
CA GLU A 333 13.47 -32.33 26.89
C GLU A 333 14.86 -32.77 27.32
N THR A 334 15.87 -32.64 26.44
CA THR A 334 17.28 -32.97 26.74
C THR A 334 17.81 -32.07 27.88
N ARG A 335 17.47 -30.77 27.90
CA ARG A 335 17.84 -29.88 29.00
C ARG A 335 17.14 -30.21 30.32
N SER A 336 15.88 -30.60 30.29
CA SER A 336 15.14 -30.98 31.47
C SER A 336 15.64 -32.27 32.11
N GLN A 337 16.23 -33.16 31.28
CA GLN A 337 16.83 -34.42 31.74
C GLN A 337 18.30 -34.27 32.19
N ASN A 338 18.97 -33.17 31.81
CA ASN A 338 20.39 -32.95 32.14
C ASN A 338 20.63 -31.52 32.60
N PRO A 339 20.31 -31.15 33.85
CA PRO A 339 20.44 -29.80 34.39
C PRO A 339 21.88 -29.27 34.49
N ALA A 340 22.89 -30.10 34.18
CA ALA A 340 24.30 -29.69 34.19
C ALA A 340 24.76 -28.92 32.95
N ILE A 341 23.87 -28.67 31.94
CA ILE A 341 24.16 -27.91 30.75
C ILE A 341 23.30 -26.60 30.78
N SER A 342 23.51 -25.76 31.79
CA SER A 342 22.90 -24.43 31.90
C SER A 342 23.92 -23.36 31.60
#